data_ab9b556231f63e1496f583fe75d82400
#
_entry.id   ab9b556231f63e1496f583fe75d82400
#
_cell.length_a   1.000
_cell.length_b   1.000
_cell.length_c   1.000
_cell.angle_alpha   90.00
_cell.angle_beta   90.00
_cell.angle_gamma   90.00
#
_symmetry.space_group_name_H-M   'P 1'
#
loop_
_entity.id
_entity.type
_entity.pdbx_description
1 polymer ?
#
loop_
_entity_poly.entity_id
_entity_poly.type
_entity_poly.pdbx_seq_one_letter_code
_entity_poly.pdbx_strand_id
1 'polypeptide(L)'
;MEFRTNYLSYMHLTTAFIPFLQKQKNETSLIYTTSGLALMPLPRCPNYCASKAALHHMILALRHQLENGPGNIKVIEIFPPAVQTELHDEKHQPDIKDGGNIGMPLKEFTDEAWKGLTDGKDQIPVGFVSKAFDAFENKRQEMYKQIFLSGSH
;
A
#
# COMPACT_ATOMS: atom_id res chain seq x y z
N MET A 1 10.16 -11.20 12.29
CA MET A 1 10.27 -11.59 10.86
C MET A 1 9.47 -10.64 9.95
N GLU A 2 8.22 -10.31 10.26
CA GLU A 2 7.32 -9.48 9.43
C GLU A 2 7.86 -8.09 9.10
N PHE A 3 8.38 -7.33 10.06
CA PHE A 3 9.00 -6.03 9.79
C PHE A 3 10.18 -6.10 8.82
N ARG A 4 10.98 -7.15 8.89
CA ARG A 4 12.08 -7.34 7.95
C ARG A 4 11.56 -7.52 6.53
N THR A 5 10.53 -8.34 6.35
CA THR A 5 9.93 -8.63 5.04
C THR A 5 9.03 -7.51 4.55
N ASN A 6 8.13 -7.00 5.41
CA ASN A 6 7.07 -6.09 4.99
C ASN A 6 7.47 -4.60 5.01
N TYR A 7 8.61 -4.25 5.64
CA TYR A 7 9.07 -2.86 5.73
C TYR A 7 10.52 -2.69 5.29
N LEU A 8 11.49 -3.34 5.95
CA LEU A 8 12.90 -3.12 5.66
C LEU A 8 13.29 -3.53 4.24
N SER A 9 12.75 -4.65 3.72
CA SER A 9 13.02 -5.07 2.35
C SER A 9 12.51 -4.05 1.33
N TYR A 10 11.32 -3.49 1.55
CA TYR A 10 10.77 -2.44 0.69
C TYR A 10 11.63 -1.16 0.74
N MET A 11 12.06 -0.76 1.93
CA MET A 11 12.94 0.40 2.10
C MET A 11 14.27 0.22 1.35
N HIS A 12 14.90 -0.95 1.49
CA HIS A 12 16.16 -1.25 0.79
C HIS A 12 15.98 -1.27 -0.73
N LEU A 13 14.94 -1.93 -1.23
CA LEU A 13 14.63 -1.96 -2.66
C LEU A 13 14.34 -0.56 -3.20
N THR A 14 13.54 0.22 -2.49
CA THR A 14 13.23 1.61 -2.84
C THR A 14 14.52 2.43 -3.00
N THR A 15 15.39 2.39 -1.99
CA THR A 15 16.68 3.10 -2.01
C THR A 15 17.56 2.66 -3.18
N ALA A 16 17.56 1.38 -3.50
CA ALA A 16 18.36 0.84 -4.60
C ALA A 16 17.82 1.25 -6.00
N PHE A 17 16.49 1.30 -6.16
CA PHE A 17 15.88 1.58 -7.46
C PHE A 17 15.73 3.06 -7.79
N ILE A 18 15.56 3.95 -6.82
CA ILE A 18 15.36 5.39 -7.04
C ILE A 18 16.44 5.99 -7.98
N PRO A 19 17.76 5.78 -7.78
CA PRO A 19 18.77 6.38 -8.65
C PRO A 19 18.71 5.91 -10.10
N PHE A 20 18.20 4.70 -10.32
CA PHE A 20 17.99 4.17 -11.67
C PHE A 20 16.73 4.79 -12.30
N LEU A 21 15.63 4.87 -11.55
CA LEU A 21 14.37 5.43 -12.02
C LEU A 21 14.49 6.93 -12.33
N GLN A 22 15.24 7.68 -11.53
CA GLN A 22 15.50 9.11 -11.75
C GLN A 22 16.22 9.41 -13.07
N LYS A 23 16.95 8.46 -13.62
CA LYS A 23 17.69 8.62 -14.89
C LYS A 23 16.83 8.28 -16.12
N GLN A 24 15.62 7.78 -15.94
CA GLN A 24 14.75 7.45 -17.05
C GLN A 24 14.19 8.70 -17.70
N LYS A 25 14.02 8.67 -19.03
CA LYS A 25 13.48 9.80 -19.80
C LYS A 25 11.97 9.92 -19.68
N ASN A 26 11.28 8.80 -19.48
CA ASN A 26 9.84 8.74 -19.35
C ASN A 26 9.44 8.70 -17.88
N GLU A 27 8.16 8.95 -17.59
CA GLU A 27 7.58 8.70 -16.29
C GLU A 27 7.78 7.24 -15.88
N THR A 28 8.19 7.04 -14.65
CA THR A 28 8.35 5.73 -14.03
C THR A 28 7.47 5.62 -12.80
N SER A 29 7.25 4.40 -12.32
CA SER A 29 6.41 4.19 -11.14
C SER A 29 7.05 3.23 -10.15
N LEU A 30 6.91 3.56 -8.86
CA LEU A 30 7.08 2.64 -7.74
C LEU A 30 5.70 2.24 -7.25
N ILE A 31 5.34 0.97 -7.40
CA ILE A 31 4.04 0.44 -6.98
C ILE A 31 4.23 -0.41 -5.74
N TYR A 32 3.57 -0.02 -4.66
CA TYR A 32 3.60 -0.70 -3.37
C TYR A 32 2.28 -1.41 -3.09
N THR A 33 2.38 -2.62 -2.58
CA THR A 33 1.23 -3.36 -2.06
C THR A 33 1.28 -3.36 -0.54
N THR A 34 0.40 -2.56 0.08
CA THR A 34 0.25 -2.53 1.52
C THR A 34 -0.88 -3.48 1.97
N SER A 35 -1.89 -2.99 2.61
CA SER A 35 -3.08 -3.74 3.03
C SER A 35 -4.14 -2.78 3.57
N GLY A 36 -5.40 -3.15 3.54
CA GLY A 36 -6.43 -2.50 4.36
C GLY A 36 -6.10 -2.52 5.85
N LEU A 37 -5.31 -3.52 6.30
CA LEU A 37 -4.82 -3.61 7.68
C LEU A 37 -3.71 -2.61 8.02
N ALA A 38 -3.22 -1.84 7.06
CA ALA A 38 -2.41 -0.65 7.32
C ALA A 38 -3.24 0.50 7.92
N LEU A 39 -4.53 0.52 7.61
CA LEU A 39 -5.48 1.56 8.04
C LEU A 39 -6.28 1.12 9.28
N MET A 40 -6.69 -0.14 9.34
CA MET A 40 -7.49 -0.71 10.43
C MET A 40 -6.81 -1.96 10.98
N PRO A 41 -6.45 -2.00 12.27
CA PRO A 41 -5.77 -3.16 12.83
C PRO A 41 -6.72 -4.34 13.02
N LEU A 42 -6.22 -5.54 12.74
CA LEU A 42 -6.87 -6.79 13.07
C LEU A 42 -6.20 -7.40 14.32
N PRO A 43 -6.92 -7.63 15.44
CA PRO A 43 -6.34 -8.11 16.69
C PRO A 43 -5.56 -9.44 16.56
N ARG A 44 -5.93 -10.29 15.60
CA ARG A 44 -5.28 -11.58 15.35
C ARG A 44 -3.82 -11.46 14.86
N CYS A 45 -3.47 -10.38 14.14
CA CYS A 45 -2.15 -10.20 13.53
C CYS A 45 -1.59 -8.78 13.76
N PRO A 46 -1.35 -8.38 15.01
CA PRO A 46 -0.96 -7.00 15.35
C PRO A 46 0.38 -6.60 14.72
N ASN A 47 1.37 -7.49 14.69
CA ASN A 47 2.68 -7.21 14.10
C ASN A 47 2.60 -7.00 12.57
N TYR A 48 1.79 -7.80 11.88
CA TYR A 48 1.53 -7.61 10.46
C TYR A 48 0.90 -6.22 10.20
N CYS A 49 -0.17 -5.89 10.93
CA CYS A 49 -0.84 -4.59 10.82
C CYS A 49 0.14 -3.44 11.06
N ALA A 50 0.94 -3.51 12.12
CA ALA A 50 1.96 -2.51 12.43
C ALA A 50 3.00 -2.37 11.31
N SER A 51 3.46 -3.48 10.73
CA SER A 51 4.43 -3.46 9.62
C SER A 51 3.86 -2.81 8.35
N LYS A 52 2.60 -3.08 8.04
CA LYS A 52 1.91 -2.46 6.90
C LYS A 52 1.57 -0.99 7.14
N ALA A 53 1.23 -0.61 8.37
CA ALA A 53 1.04 0.79 8.75
C ALA A 53 2.36 1.57 8.65
N ALA A 54 3.48 1.01 9.11
CA ALA A 54 4.80 1.61 8.95
C ALA A 54 5.15 1.84 7.47
N LEU A 55 4.90 0.84 6.61
CA LEU A 55 5.12 0.96 5.17
C LEU A 55 4.24 2.07 4.56
N HIS A 56 2.96 2.12 4.90
CA HIS A 56 2.04 3.16 4.44
C HIS A 56 2.51 4.57 4.81
N HIS A 57 2.94 4.79 6.07
CA HIS A 57 3.48 6.09 6.49
C HIS A 57 4.75 6.47 5.72
N MET A 58 5.64 5.52 5.48
CA MET A 58 6.83 5.74 4.64
C MET A 58 6.45 6.16 3.23
N ILE A 59 5.47 5.48 2.62
CA ILE A 59 5.00 5.77 1.26
C ILE A 59 4.45 7.20 1.13
N LEU A 60 3.70 7.68 2.12
CA LEU A 60 3.18 9.06 2.12
C LEU A 60 4.30 10.09 2.08
N ALA A 61 5.32 9.91 2.94
CA ALA A 61 6.49 10.80 2.96
C ALA A 61 7.31 10.68 1.67
N LEU A 62 7.54 9.46 1.18
CA LEU A 62 8.29 9.19 -0.04
C LEU A 62 7.63 9.82 -1.28
N ARG A 63 6.30 9.74 -1.38
CA ARG A 63 5.55 10.37 -2.48
C ARG A 63 5.87 11.85 -2.56
N HIS A 64 5.75 12.57 -1.44
CA HIS A 64 6.08 13.99 -1.40
C HIS A 64 7.55 14.28 -1.74
N GLN A 65 8.50 13.47 -1.25
CA GLN A 65 9.91 13.62 -1.55
C GLN A 65 10.22 13.44 -3.04
N LEU A 66 9.60 12.47 -3.69
CA LEU A 66 9.83 12.19 -5.11
C LEU A 66 9.10 13.17 -6.03
N GLU A 67 7.94 13.68 -5.63
CA GLU A 67 7.21 14.75 -6.35
C GLU A 67 8.04 16.04 -6.40
N ASN A 68 8.86 16.31 -5.38
CA ASN A 68 9.70 17.53 -5.29
C ASN A 68 11.18 17.25 -5.54
N GLY A 69 11.54 16.04 -5.89
CA GLY A 69 12.92 15.59 -6.16
C GLY A 69 13.22 15.53 -7.66
N PRO A 70 14.45 15.09 -7.99
CA PRO A 70 14.84 14.90 -9.38
C PRO A 70 14.15 13.66 -10.00
N GLY A 71 13.95 13.72 -11.32
CA GLY A 71 13.30 12.66 -12.09
C GLY A 71 11.78 12.80 -12.12
N ASN A 72 11.12 11.84 -12.77
CA ASN A 72 9.66 11.76 -12.85
C ASN A 72 9.21 10.38 -12.37
N ILE A 73 9.08 10.23 -11.04
CA ILE A 73 8.76 8.96 -10.41
C ILE A 73 7.41 9.09 -9.68
N LYS A 74 6.42 8.36 -10.18
CA LYS A 74 5.11 8.25 -9.56
C LYS A 74 5.13 7.18 -8.45
N VAL A 75 4.55 7.49 -7.31
CA VAL A 75 4.43 6.54 -6.19
C VAL A 75 2.97 6.10 -6.06
N ILE A 76 2.73 4.82 -6.32
CA ILE A 76 1.39 4.22 -6.30
C ILE A 76 1.30 3.23 -5.14
N GLU A 77 0.17 3.24 -4.45
CA GLU A 77 -0.11 2.32 -3.34
C GLU A 77 -1.43 1.60 -3.56
N ILE A 78 -1.40 0.26 -3.52
CA ILE A 78 -2.58 -0.60 -3.56
C ILE A 78 -2.84 -1.11 -2.14
N PHE A 79 -4.11 -1.04 -1.70
CA PHE A 79 -4.57 -1.51 -0.39
C PHE A 79 -5.50 -2.71 -0.57
N PRO A 80 -4.99 -3.93 -0.65
CA PRO A 80 -5.82 -5.12 -0.74
C PRO A 80 -6.65 -5.36 0.53
N PRO A 81 -7.89 -5.86 0.42
CA PRO A 81 -8.56 -6.58 1.49
C PRO A 81 -7.95 -7.98 1.66
N ALA A 82 -8.55 -8.85 2.47
CA ALA A 82 -8.31 -10.28 2.36
C ALA A 82 -8.78 -10.73 0.96
N VAL A 83 -7.94 -11.48 0.26
CA VAL A 83 -8.20 -11.97 -1.11
C VAL A 83 -8.11 -13.49 -1.11
N GLN A 84 -9.05 -14.14 -1.79
CA GLN A 84 -9.10 -15.60 -1.92
C GLN A 84 -7.88 -16.08 -2.70
N THR A 85 -6.90 -16.57 -1.94
CA THR A 85 -5.64 -17.14 -2.42
C THR A 85 -5.26 -18.29 -1.48
N GLU A 86 -4.24 -19.03 -1.81
CA GLU A 86 -3.69 -20.09 -0.94
C GLU A 86 -3.16 -19.60 0.42
N LEU A 87 -3.02 -18.27 0.62
CA LEU A 87 -2.49 -17.70 1.86
C LEU A 87 -3.30 -18.12 3.10
N HIS A 88 -4.60 -18.28 2.96
CA HIS A 88 -5.51 -18.65 4.05
C HIS A 88 -5.87 -20.14 4.08
N ASP A 89 -5.29 -20.95 3.18
CA ASP A 89 -5.52 -22.40 3.17
C ASP A 89 -5.00 -23.04 4.46
N GLU A 90 -5.61 -24.14 4.87
CA GLU A 90 -5.22 -24.93 6.06
C GLU A 90 -3.73 -25.31 6.07
N LYS A 91 -3.13 -25.44 4.88
CA LYS A 91 -1.70 -25.70 4.72
C LYS A 91 -0.83 -24.57 5.31
N HIS A 92 -1.28 -23.34 5.21
CA HIS A 92 -0.54 -22.15 5.67
C HIS A 92 -1.10 -21.60 7.00
N GLN A 93 -2.39 -21.77 7.23
CA GLN A 93 -3.08 -21.33 8.43
C GLN A 93 -4.02 -22.44 8.95
N PRO A 94 -3.48 -23.47 9.62
CA PRO A 94 -4.22 -24.67 10.01
C PRO A 94 -5.34 -24.42 11.02
N ASP A 95 -5.38 -23.28 11.65
CA ASP A 95 -6.40 -22.84 12.59
C ASP A 95 -7.59 -22.12 11.89
N ILE A 96 -7.53 -21.95 10.57
CA ILE A 96 -8.61 -21.37 9.78
C ILE A 96 -9.27 -22.48 8.94
N LYS A 97 -10.53 -22.76 9.26
CA LYS A 97 -11.35 -23.66 8.44
C LYS A 97 -11.84 -22.93 7.19
N ASP A 98 -11.83 -23.61 6.05
CA ASP A 98 -12.27 -23.07 4.75
C ASP A 98 -11.58 -21.75 4.35
N GLY A 99 -10.33 -21.57 4.75
CA GLY A 99 -9.58 -20.33 4.57
C GLY A 99 -9.50 -19.83 3.13
N GLY A 100 -9.46 -20.74 2.14
CA GLY A 100 -9.47 -20.39 0.72
C GLY A 100 -10.70 -19.60 0.25
N ASN A 101 -11.80 -19.62 1.03
CA ASN A 101 -13.02 -18.86 0.73
C ASN A 101 -13.08 -17.51 1.48
N ILE A 102 -12.05 -17.18 2.26
CA ILE A 102 -12.02 -15.92 3.02
C ILE A 102 -11.63 -14.76 2.12
N GLY A 103 -12.44 -13.72 2.14
CA GLY A 103 -12.16 -12.47 1.48
C GLY A 103 -12.76 -12.33 0.08
N MET A 104 -12.23 -11.39 -0.66
CA MET A 104 -12.67 -11.02 -2.00
C MET A 104 -12.18 -12.05 -3.05
N PRO A 105 -12.99 -12.43 -4.03
CA PRO A 105 -12.52 -13.25 -5.15
C PRO A 105 -11.30 -12.64 -5.84
N LEU A 106 -10.30 -13.47 -6.16
CA LEU A 106 -9.05 -13.00 -6.78
C LEU A 106 -9.29 -12.20 -8.08
N LYS A 107 -10.24 -12.66 -8.90
CA LYS A 107 -10.55 -11.97 -10.14
C LYS A 107 -11.11 -10.57 -9.90
N GLU A 108 -12.03 -10.42 -8.96
CA GLU A 108 -12.64 -9.14 -8.60
C GLU A 108 -11.57 -8.16 -8.07
N PHE A 109 -10.70 -8.64 -7.18
CA PHE A 109 -9.54 -7.86 -6.70
C PHE A 109 -8.67 -7.38 -7.86
N THR A 110 -8.33 -8.29 -8.78
CA THR A 110 -7.46 -7.96 -9.91
C THR A 110 -8.10 -6.94 -10.85
N ASP A 111 -9.39 -7.08 -11.14
CA ASP A 111 -10.12 -6.16 -12.00
C ASP A 111 -10.19 -4.75 -11.38
N GLU A 112 -10.51 -4.64 -10.07
CA GLU A 112 -10.55 -3.34 -9.38
C GLU A 112 -9.16 -2.69 -9.28
N ALA A 113 -8.13 -3.45 -8.92
CA ALA A 113 -6.76 -2.96 -8.82
C ALA A 113 -6.25 -2.49 -10.20
N TRP A 114 -6.50 -3.28 -11.25
CA TRP A 114 -6.14 -2.92 -12.61
C TRP A 114 -6.85 -1.66 -13.08
N LYS A 115 -8.15 -1.55 -12.80
CA LYS A 115 -8.90 -0.34 -13.09
C LYS A 115 -8.30 0.88 -12.40
N GLY A 116 -7.95 0.78 -11.12
CA GLY A 116 -7.30 1.86 -10.39
C GLY A 116 -5.98 2.31 -11.03
N LEU A 117 -5.17 1.35 -11.47
CA LEU A 117 -3.91 1.62 -12.17
C LEU A 117 -4.13 2.30 -13.52
N THR A 118 -5.08 1.80 -14.32
CA THR A 118 -5.39 2.37 -15.65
C THR A 118 -6.07 3.73 -15.58
N ASP A 119 -6.83 3.99 -14.51
CA ASP A 119 -7.41 5.32 -14.22
C ASP A 119 -6.34 6.32 -13.70
N GLY A 120 -5.08 5.89 -13.55
CA GLY A 120 -3.98 6.74 -13.12
C GLY A 120 -3.99 7.13 -11.65
N LYS A 121 -4.68 6.36 -10.79
CA LYS A 121 -4.77 6.65 -9.35
C LYS A 121 -3.45 6.38 -8.64
N ASP A 122 -3.10 7.24 -7.67
CA ASP A 122 -1.92 7.07 -6.82
C ASP A 122 -2.19 6.20 -5.59
N GLN A 123 -3.46 6.09 -5.21
CA GLN A 123 -3.91 5.29 -4.09
C GLN A 123 -5.13 4.48 -4.50
N ILE A 124 -5.04 3.16 -4.32
CA ILE A 124 -6.03 2.20 -4.83
C ILE A 124 -6.51 1.32 -3.68
N PRO A 125 -7.42 1.82 -2.83
CA PRO A 125 -8.10 0.99 -1.85
C PRO A 125 -9.13 0.10 -2.57
N VAL A 126 -9.02 -1.23 -2.38
CA VAL A 126 -9.83 -2.21 -3.09
C VAL A 126 -10.93 -2.78 -2.19
N GLY A 127 -12.11 -2.98 -2.74
CA GLY A 127 -13.26 -3.55 -2.04
C GLY A 127 -13.70 -2.74 -0.83
N PHE A 128 -13.95 -3.40 0.30
CA PHE A 128 -14.41 -2.73 1.52
C PHE A 128 -13.39 -1.73 2.11
N VAL A 129 -12.11 -1.83 1.73
CA VAL A 129 -11.07 -0.91 2.20
C VAL A 129 -11.33 0.52 1.73
N SER A 130 -11.99 0.70 0.58
CA SER A 130 -12.38 2.02 0.08
C SER A 130 -13.27 2.78 1.08
N LYS A 131 -14.17 2.09 1.78
CA LYS A 131 -15.04 2.72 2.81
C LYS A 131 -14.23 3.28 3.98
N ALA A 132 -13.25 2.53 4.46
CA ALA A 132 -12.36 3.00 5.53
C ALA A 132 -11.46 4.14 5.05
N PHE A 133 -10.93 4.03 3.83
CA PHE A 133 -10.11 5.07 3.22
C PHE A 133 -10.88 6.39 3.12
N ASP A 134 -12.12 6.36 2.64
CA ASP A 134 -12.96 7.55 2.50
C ASP A 134 -13.42 8.11 3.85
N ALA A 135 -13.65 7.25 4.85
CA ALA A 135 -14.17 7.67 6.14
C ALA A 135 -13.14 8.44 6.98
N PHE A 136 -11.86 8.06 6.97
CA PHE A 136 -10.86 8.69 7.84
C PHE A 136 -9.49 8.93 7.19
N GLU A 137 -9.03 8.09 6.28
CA GLU A 137 -7.69 8.23 5.71
C GLU A 137 -7.56 9.48 4.84
N ASN A 138 -8.55 9.78 4.02
CA ASN A 138 -8.57 11.02 3.24
C ASN A 138 -8.43 12.25 4.15
N LYS A 139 -9.17 12.32 5.26
CA LYS A 139 -9.08 13.44 6.22
C LYS A 139 -7.71 13.51 6.89
N ARG A 140 -7.15 12.34 7.26
CA ARG A 140 -5.81 12.28 7.85
C ARG A 140 -4.76 12.81 6.89
N GLN A 141 -4.84 12.47 5.61
CA GLN A 141 -3.92 12.96 4.59
C GLN A 141 -4.11 14.46 4.27
N GLU A 142 -5.35 14.95 4.29
CA GLU A 142 -5.62 16.39 4.17
C GLU A 142 -4.96 17.17 5.31
N MET A 143 -5.12 16.71 6.56
CA MET A 143 -4.45 17.31 7.73
C MET A 143 -2.92 17.24 7.59
N TYR A 144 -2.38 16.11 7.17
CA TYR A 144 -0.95 15.97 6.91
C TYR A 144 -0.44 17.00 5.91
N LYS A 145 -1.13 17.17 4.79
CA LYS A 145 -0.79 18.17 3.77
C LYS A 145 -0.87 19.59 4.32
N GLN A 146 -1.93 19.91 5.05
CA GLN A 146 -2.10 21.25 5.64
C GLN A 146 -1.01 21.59 6.66
N ILE A 147 -0.65 20.64 7.53
CA ILE A 147 0.28 20.89 8.63
C ILE A 147 1.74 20.91 8.15
N PHE A 148 2.11 19.97 7.28
CA PHE A 148 3.50 19.72 6.97
C PHE A 148 3.92 20.10 5.56
N LEU A 149 2.99 20.25 4.60
CA LEU A 149 3.32 20.49 3.21
C LEU A 149 2.95 21.91 2.73
N SER A 150 1.98 22.57 3.36
CA SER A 150 1.54 23.92 3.00
C SER A 150 2.48 25.06 3.44
N GLY A 151 3.53 24.75 4.21
CA GLY A 151 4.51 25.72 4.72
C GLY A 151 5.95 25.51 4.24
N SER A 152 6.17 24.59 3.30
CA SER A 152 7.50 24.31 2.76
C SER A 152 7.87 25.33 1.67
N HIS A 153 8.37 26.50 2.10
CA HIS A 153 9.09 27.46 1.26
C HIS A 153 10.55 27.46 1.64
#